data_0b3ee5800849acd4f1e09cbe7d44121a
#
_entry.id   0b3ee5800849acd4f1e09cbe7d44121a
#
_cell.length_a   1.000
_cell.length_b   1.000
_cell.length_c   1.000
_cell.angle_alpha   90.00
_cell.angle_beta   90.00
_cell.angle_gamma   90.00
#
_symmetry.space_group_name_H-M   'P 1'
#
loop_
_entity.id
_entity.type
_entity.pdbx_description
1 polymer ?
#
loop_
_entity_poly.entity_id
_entity_poly.type
_entity_poly.pdbx_seq_one_letter_code
_entity_poly.pdbx_strand_id
1 'polypeptide(L)'
;MVGGYGETTILNNCSINVKQGEIAVIVGPNGAGKSTAMKAIFGMLDLRQGNVFFDGEDITYLSPQDRVKKGMGFVPQTNNVFTSMTVLENLEIGGFTNLDKIKSNIKEIFNLFPILEEKQKQIVGELSGGQRQQVAVGRALMTNPKLLML
;
A
#
# COMPACT_ATOMS: atom_id res chain seq x y z
N MET A 1 -8.14 17.79 -4.89
CA MET A 1 -7.34 17.73 -3.63
C MET A 1 -6.32 18.85 -3.62
N VAL A 2 -6.24 19.58 -2.52
CA VAL A 2 -5.18 20.56 -2.22
C VAL A 2 -4.55 20.14 -0.88
N GLY A 3 -3.21 20.05 -0.81
CA GLY A 3 -2.52 19.60 0.39
C GLY A 3 -0.99 19.69 0.28
N GLY A 4 -0.31 19.43 1.39
CA GLY A 4 1.15 19.52 1.47
C GLY A 4 1.65 19.36 2.89
N TYR A 5 2.90 19.71 3.13
CA TYR A 5 3.55 19.58 4.44
C TYR A 5 3.79 20.96 5.07
N GLY A 6 3.44 21.12 6.35
CA GLY A 6 3.51 22.40 7.02
C GLY A 6 2.74 23.46 6.23
N GLU A 7 3.33 24.60 5.91
CA GLU A 7 2.71 25.66 5.10
C GLU A 7 2.86 25.44 3.58
N THR A 8 3.72 24.50 3.15
CA THR A 8 4.03 24.28 1.74
C THR A 8 2.89 23.48 1.07
N THR A 9 2.31 24.04 0.02
CA THR A 9 1.33 23.35 -0.84
C THR A 9 2.04 22.61 -1.96
N ILE A 10 1.90 21.28 -2.00
CA ILE A 10 2.48 20.41 -3.04
C ILE A 10 1.41 19.96 -4.02
N LEU A 11 0.24 19.58 -3.49
CA LEU A 11 -0.92 19.24 -4.33
C LEU A 11 -1.75 20.49 -4.55
N ASN A 12 -1.87 20.90 -5.80
CA ASN A 12 -2.69 22.04 -6.19
C ASN A 12 -3.73 21.58 -7.21
N ASN A 13 -4.99 21.55 -6.77
CA ASN A 13 -6.14 21.15 -7.58
C ASN A 13 -5.98 19.77 -8.27
N CYS A 14 -5.36 18.79 -7.58
CA CYS A 14 -5.16 17.44 -8.09
C CYS A 14 -6.48 16.65 -8.04
N SER A 15 -6.84 16.01 -9.15
CA SER A 15 -7.99 15.10 -9.25
C SER A 15 -7.56 13.77 -9.84
N ILE A 16 -7.91 12.68 -9.18
CA ILE A 16 -7.59 11.30 -9.61
C ILE A 16 -8.86 10.49 -9.46
N ASN A 17 -9.18 9.70 -10.49
CA ASN A 17 -10.28 8.74 -10.46
C ASN A 17 -9.79 7.40 -11.01
N VAL A 18 -10.17 6.31 -10.33
CA VAL A 18 -9.85 4.93 -10.73
C VAL A 18 -11.10 4.10 -10.51
N LYS A 19 -11.54 3.38 -11.54
CA LYS A 19 -12.68 2.48 -11.46
C LYS A 19 -12.26 1.08 -11.05
N GLN A 20 -13.20 0.29 -10.62
CA GLN A 20 -12.96 -1.12 -10.33
C GLN A 20 -12.45 -1.86 -11.58
N GLY A 21 -11.39 -2.66 -11.41
CA GLY A 21 -10.74 -3.39 -12.50
C GLY A 21 -9.80 -2.56 -13.36
N GLU A 22 -9.60 -1.27 -13.06
CA GLU A 22 -8.66 -0.41 -13.77
C GLU A 22 -7.30 -0.34 -13.08
N ILE A 23 -6.26 -0.15 -13.88
CA ILE A 23 -4.91 0.22 -13.42
C ILE A 23 -4.67 1.68 -13.80
N ALA A 24 -4.44 2.54 -12.81
CA ALA A 24 -4.05 3.93 -13.02
C ALA A 24 -2.56 4.11 -12.74
N VAL A 25 -1.86 4.81 -13.64
CA VAL A 25 -0.44 5.12 -13.49
C VAL A 25 -0.25 6.62 -13.34
N ILE A 26 0.38 7.03 -12.24
CA ILE A 26 0.72 8.43 -11.98
C ILE A 26 2.15 8.67 -12.50
N VAL A 27 2.27 9.45 -13.56
CA VAL A 27 3.56 9.78 -14.20
C VAL A 27 3.93 11.24 -13.99
N GLY A 28 5.23 11.52 -13.98
CA GLY A 28 5.75 12.88 -13.84
C GLY A 28 7.18 12.89 -13.29
N PRO A 29 7.89 14.03 -13.37
CA PRO A 29 9.26 14.16 -12.87
C PRO A 29 9.35 13.95 -11.34
N ASN A 30 10.59 13.81 -10.84
CA ASN A 30 10.83 13.78 -9.40
C ASN A 30 10.43 15.14 -8.81
N GLY A 31 9.77 15.11 -7.64
CA GLY A 31 9.24 16.33 -7.01
C GLY A 31 7.85 16.78 -7.49
N ALA A 32 7.25 16.14 -8.51
CA ALA A 32 5.92 16.51 -9.02
C ALA A 32 4.73 16.20 -8.07
N GLY A 33 4.99 15.70 -6.86
CA GLY A 33 3.93 15.43 -5.89
C GLY A 33 3.26 14.06 -6.00
N LYS A 34 3.78 13.12 -6.84
CA LYS A 34 3.19 11.77 -7.02
C LYS A 34 3.00 11.03 -5.69
N SER A 35 4.07 10.86 -4.92
CA SER A 35 4.01 10.19 -3.61
C SER A 35 3.18 10.98 -2.59
N THR A 36 3.13 12.32 -2.71
CA THR A 36 2.29 13.17 -1.87
C THR A 36 0.81 12.93 -2.15
N ALA A 37 0.42 12.79 -3.43
CA ALA A 37 -0.94 12.46 -3.82
C ALA A 37 -1.36 11.08 -3.26
N MET A 38 -0.51 10.07 -3.39
CA MET A 38 -0.77 8.74 -2.84
C MET A 38 -0.90 8.76 -1.31
N LYS A 39 -0.03 9.49 -0.61
CA LYS A 39 -0.12 9.66 0.85
C LYS A 39 -1.39 10.37 1.27
N ALA A 40 -1.83 11.39 0.52
CA ALA A 40 -3.09 12.08 0.78
C ALA A 40 -4.29 11.15 0.58
N ILE A 41 -4.32 10.38 -0.52
CA ILE A 41 -5.36 9.37 -0.78
C ILE A 41 -5.39 8.28 0.30
N PHE A 42 -4.25 7.94 0.89
CA PHE A 42 -4.17 6.94 1.96
C PHE A 42 -4.38 7.51 3.38
N GLY A 43 -4.54 8.83 3.53
CA GLY A 43 -4.78 9.47 4.83
C GLY A 43 -3.51 9.70 5.67
N MET A 44 -2.34 9.67 5.02
CA MET A 44 -1.05 10.00 5.64
C MET A 44 -0.69 11.48 5.53
N LEU A 45 -1.56 12.26 4.91
CA LEU A 45 -1.44 13.69 4.74
C LEU A 45 -2.82 14.32 4.83
N ASP A 46 -2.97 15.34 5.66
CA ASP A 46 -4.22 16.09 5.78
C ASP A 46 -4.44 16.99 4.57
N LEU A 47 -5.63 16.88 3.98
CA LEU A 47 -6.04 17.76 2.91
C LEU A 47 -6.49 19.10 3.47
N ARG A 48 -6.08 20.18 2.81
CA ARG A 48 -6.57 21.54 3.10
C ARG A 48 -7.90 21.82 2.40
N GLN A 49 -8.07 21.23 1.18
CA GLN A 49 -9.29 21.35 0.39
C GLN A 49 -9.50 20.08 -0.46
N GLY A 50 -10.77 19.81 -0.75
CA GLY A 50 -11.19 18.67 -1.54
C GLY A 50 -11.43 17.43 -0.70
N ASN A 51 -11.88 16.36 -1.33
CA ASN A 51 -12.35 15.15 -0.69
C ASN A 51 -11.71 13.92 -1.32
N VAL A 52 -11.68 12.83 -0.57
CA VAL A 52 -11.33 11.49 -1.04
C VAL A 52 -12.56 10.59 -0.86
N PHE A 53 -13.00 9.99 -1.96
CA PHE A 53 -14.08 9.01 -1.96
C PHE A 53 -13.53 7.63 -2.28
N PHE A 54 -13.98 6.62 -1.56
CA PHE A 54 -13.65 5.23 -1.82
C PHE A 54 -14.94 4.39 -1.75
N ASP A 55 -15.24 3.67 -2.84
CA ASP A 55 -16.43 2.84 -2.98
C ASP A 55 -17.73 3.63 -2.69
N GLY A 56 -17.78 4.91 -3.15
CA GLY A 56 -18.90 5.83 -2.96
C GLY A 56 -18.97 6.54 -1.60
N GLU A 57 -18.11 6.20 -0.66
CA GLU A 57 -18.08 6.77 0.69
C GLU A 57 -17.00 7.85 0.81
N ASP A 58 -17.30 8.96 1.47
CA ASP A 58 -16.32 9.99 1.82
C ASP A 58 -15.42 9.49 2.95
N ILE A 59 -14.14 9.30 2.63
CA ILE A 59 -13.11 8.82 3.57
C ILE A 59 -12.08 9.90 3.90
N THR A 60 -12.36 11.15 3.57
CA THR A 60 -11.39 12.27 3.66
C THR A 60 -10.71 12.34 5.03
N TYR A 61 -11.47 12.17 6.10
CA TYR A 61 -10.98 12.30 7.48
C TYR A 61 -10.72 10.97 8.19
N LEU A 62 -10.82 9.85 7.47
CA LEU A 62 -10.50 8.54 8.05
C LEU A 62 -8.99 8.35 8.21
N SER A 63 -8.60 7.74 9.32
CA SER A 63 -7.22 7.34 9.57
C SER A 63 -6.73 6.31 8.53
N PRO A 64 -5.40 6.20 8.30
CA PRO A 64 -4.86 5.13 7.45
C PRO A 64 -5.34 3.73 7.86
N GLN A 65 -5.42 3.47 9.17
CA GLN A 65 -5.88 2.19 9.71
C GLN A 65 -7.33 1.89 9.32
N ASP A 66 -8.21 2.89 9.36
CA ASP A 66 -9.61 2.71 8.98
C ASP A 66 -9.77 2.57 7.47
N ARG A 67 -8.92 3.24 6.66
CA ARG A 67 -8.86 3.02 5.21
C ARG A 67 -8.41 1.61 4.85
N VAL A 68 -7.46 1.03 5.60
CA VAL A 68 -7.08 -0.39 5.44
C VAL A 68 -8.27 -1.32 5.74
N LYS A 69 -9.03 -1.09 6.83
CA LYS A 69 -10.23 -1.86 7.15
C LYS A 69 -11.31 -1.78 6.05
N LYS A 70 -11.36 -0.67 5.32
CA LYS A 70 -12.27 -0.51 4.16
C LYS A 70 -11.78 -1.22 2.90
N GLY A 71 -10.56 -1.72 2.89
CA GLY A 71 -9.99 -2.47 1.76
C GLY A 71 -8.99 -1.66 0.93
N MET A 72 -8.32 -0.68 1.49
CA MET A 72 -7.21 0.00 0.82
C MET A 72 -5.88 -0.60 1.28
N GLY A 73 -4.99 -0.89 0.32
CA GLY A 73 -3.61 -1.31 0.56
C GLY A 73 -2.62 -0.28 0.04
N PHE A 74 -1.51 -0.09 0.75
CA PHE A 74 -0.46 0.83 0.34
C PHE A 74 0.92 0.22 0.57
N VAL A 75 1.77 0.25 -0.46
CA VAL A 75 3.17 -0.16 -0.39
C VAL A 75 4.05 1.08 -0.46
N PRO A 76 4.67 1.50 0.64
CA PRO A 76 5.61 2.63 0.63
C PRO A 76 6.79 2.35 -0.29
N GLN A 77 7.37 3.41 -0.86
CA GLN A 77 8.57 3.30 -1.71
C GLN A 77 9.80 2.81 -0.93
N THR A 78 9.90 3.15 0.34
CA THR A 78 11.02 2.79 1.23
C THR A 78 10.50 2.20 2.53
N ASN A 79 11.35 1.42 3.24
CA ASN A 79 11.03 0.80 4.53
C ASN A 79 9.73 -0.04 4.48
N ASN A 80 9.53 -0.72 3.36
CA ASN A 80 8.30 -1.47 3.08
C ASN A 80 8.35 -2.93 3.53
N VAL A 81 9.47 -3.40 4.09
CA VAL A 81 9.67 -4.76 4.63
C VAL A 81 10.46 -4.72 5.94
N PHE A 82 10.28 -5.74 6.77
CA PHE A 82 11.11 -5.98 7.95
C PHE A 82 12.32 -6.83 7.55
N THR A 83 13.47 -6.19 7.36
CA THR A 83 14.68 -6.82 6.80
C THR A 83 15.31 -7.86 7.73
N SER A 84 15.07 -7.80 9.04
CA SER A 84 15.54 -8.75 10.06
C SER A 84 14.65 -9.98 10.23
N MET A 85 13.51 -10.03 9.56
CA MET A 85 12.54 -11.10 9.65
C MET A 85 12.55 -11.94 8.37
N THR A 86 12.05 -13.17 8.45
CA THR A 86 11.88 -14.05 7.30
C THR A 86 10.78 -13.55 6.36
N VAL A 87 10.73 -14.11 5.16
CA VAL A 87 9.63 -13.87 4.20
C VAL A 87 8.28 -14.21 4.83
N LEU A 88 8.19 -15.40 5.45
CA LEU A 88 6.94 -15.86 6.07
C LEU A 88 6.47 -14.91 7.18
N GLU A 89 7.35 -14.53 8.12
CA GLU A 89 7.02 -13.60 9.20
C GLU A 89 6.58 -12.24 8.67
N ASN A 90 7.21 -11.74 7.61
CA ASN A 90 6.78 -10.51 6.95
C ASN A 90 5.34 -10.60 6.42
N LEU A 91 4.97 -11.72 5.80
CA LEU A 91 3.62 -11.95 5.31
C LEU A 91 2.63 -12.09 6.47
N GLU A 92 2.94 -12.87 7.50
CA GLU A 92 2.08 -13.05 8.68
C GLU A 92 1.74 -11.72 9.35
N ILE A 93 2.73 -10.83 9.54
CA ILE A 93 2.50 -9.48 10.07
C ILE A 93 1.58 -8.68 9.13
N GLY A 94 1.70 -8.83 7.81
CA GLY A 94 0.80 -8.19 6.85
C GLY A 94 -0.67 -8.58 7.04
N GLY A 95 -0.91 -9.81 7.52
CA GLY A 95 -2.25 -10.37 7.73
C GLY A 95 -2.86 -10.12 9.10
N PHE A 96 -2.25 -9.32 9.97
CA PHE A 96 -2.67 -9.17 11.38
C PHE A 96 -4.12 -8.66 11.57
N THR A 97 -4.70 -8.02 10.57
CA THR A 97 -6.09 -7.54 10.60
C THR A 97 -7.12 -8.64 10.32
N ASN A 98 -6.67 -9.84 9.87
CA ASN A 98 -7.55 -10.93 9.45
C ASN A 98 -6.92 -12.29 9.78
N LEU A 99 -6.78 -12.57 11.07
CA LEU A 99 -6.04 -13.72 11.59
C LEU A 99 -6.56 -15.07 11.05
N ASP A 100 -7.87 -15.19 10.88
CA ASP A 100 -8.51 -16.43 10.41
C ASP A 100 -8.14 -16.77 8.96
N LYS A 101 -7.73 -15.78 8.17
CA LYS A 101 -7.40 -15.93 6.75
C LYS A 101 -5.89 -15.92 6.45
N ILE A 102 -5.03 -15.80 7.47
CA ILE A 102 -3.57 -15.70 7.24
C ILE A 102 -3.08 -16.86 6.37
N LYS A 103 -3.43 -18.11 6.72
CA LYS A 103 -2.95 -19.30 5.98
C LYS A 103 -3.43 -19.35 4.54
N SER A 104 -4.69 -19.01 4.27
CA SER A 104 -5.22 -18.96 2.90
C SER A 104 -4.59 -17.84 2.10
N ASN A 105 -4.44 -16.65 2.69
CA ASN A 105 -3.84 -15.50 2.01
C ASN A 105 -2.36 -15.74 1.70
N ILE A 106 -1.59 -16.36 2.60
CA ILE A 106 -0.20 -16.75 2.34
C ILE A 106 -0.13 -17.69 1.12
N LYS A 107 -1.02 -18.67 1.03
CA LYS A 107 -1.07 -19.58 -0.12
C LYS A 107 -1.36 -18.83 -1.43
N GLU A 108 -2.25 -17.86 -1.42
CA GLU A 108 -2.53 -17.02 -2.58
C GLU A 108 -1.30 -16.18 -2.97
N ILE A 109 -0.58 -15.61 -1.99
CA ILE A 109 0.65 -14.87 -2.24
C ILE A 109 1.73 -15.77 -2.83
N PHE A 110 1.89 -17.00 -2.36
CA PHE A 110 2.86 -17.95 -2.90
C PHE A 110 2.49 -18.40 -4.32
N ASN A 111 1.20 -18.56 -4.63
CA ASN A 111 0.74 -18.80 -6.00
C ASN A 111 1.08 -17.63 -6.93
N LEU A 112 0.98 -16.38 -6.43
CA LEU A 112 1.30 -15.18 -7.20
C LEU A 112 2.81 -14.97 -7.33
N PHE A 113 3.57 -15.29 -6.30
CA PHE A 113 5.02 -15.13 -6.21
C PHE A 113 5.70 -16.43 -5.74
N PRO A 114 5.85 -17.47 -6.60
CA PRO A 114 6.38 -18.78 -6.20
C PRO A 114 7.75 -18.72 -5.52
N ILE A 115 8.60 -17.79 -5.92
CA ILE A 115 9.93 -17.59 -5.32
C ILE A 115 9.86 -17.27 -3.81
N LEU A 116 8.76 -16.66 -3.35
CA LEU A 116 8.58 -16.37 -1.92
C LEU A 116 8.28 -17.64 -1.12
N GLU A 117 7.62 -18.63 -1.72
CA GLU A 117 7.40 -19.94 -1.09
C GLU A 117 8.73 -20.68 -0.91
N GLU A 118 9.56 -20.72 -1.97
CA GLU A 118 10.88 -21.34 -1.92
C GLU A 118 11.77 -20.71 -0.84
N LYS A 119 11.65 -19.41 -0.66
CA LYS A 119 12.46 -18.60 0.26
C LYS A 119 11.75 -18.22 1.56
N GLN A 120 10.64 -18.89 1.91
CA GLN A 120 9.79 -18.49 3.03
C GLN A 120 10.52 -18.40 4.39
N LYS A 121 11.57 -19.18 4.58
CA LYS A 121 12.40 -19.20 5.80
C LYS A 121 13.63 -18.28 5.70
N GLN A 122 13.91 -17.66 4.55
CA GLN A 122 15.06 -16.79 4.37
C GLN A 122 14.78 -15.40 4.94
N ILE A 123 15.79 -14.79 5.55
CA ILE A 123 15.75 -13.40 6.04
C ILE A 123 15.61 -12.44 4.86
N VAL A 124 14.63 -11.52 4.93
CA VAL A 124 14.32 -10.61 3.83
C VAL A 124 15.47 -9.69 3.46
N GLY A 125 16.32 -9.32 4.42
CA GLY A 125 17.53 -8.53 4.18
C GLY A 125 18.50 -9.15 3.19
N GLU A 126 18.51 -10.49 3.05
CA GLU A 126 19.40 -11.25 2.15
C GLU A 126 18.84 -11.40 0.72
N LEU A 127 17.59 -11.01 0.50
CA LEU A 127 16.92 -11.10 -0.79
C LEU A 127 17.41 -10.04 -1.76
N SER A 128 17.26 -10.29 -3.07
CA SER A 128 17.46 -9.25 -4.08
C SER A 128 16.44 -8.12 -3.95
N GLY A 129 16.72 -6.94 -4.54
CA GLY A 129 15.81 -5.79 -4.51
C GLY A 129 14.41 -6.14 -5.05
N GLY A 130 14.35 -6.87 -6.18
CA GLY A 130 13.08 -7.31 -6.76
C GLY A 130 12.31 -8.29 -5.87
N GLN A 131 13.01 -9.23 -5.23
CA GLN A 131 12.37 -10.16 -4.29
C GLN A 131 11.86 -9.43 -3.04
N ARG A 132 12.62 -8.47 -2.50
CA ARG A 132 12.12 -7.61 -1.39
C ARG A 132 10.86 -6.84 -1.79
N GLN A 133 10.80 -6.35 -3.04
CA GLN A 133 9.60 -5.69 -3.54
C GLN A 133 8.40 -6.64 -3.61
N GLN A 134 8.60 -7.90 -4.03
CA GLN A 134 7.54 -8.92 -4.01
C GLN A 134 7.04 -9.20 -2.59
N VAL A 135 7.96 -9.25 -1.59
CA VAL A 135 7.55 -9.36 -0.17
C VAL A 135 6.72 -8.15 0.26
N ALA A 136 7.13 -6.94 -0.10
CA ALA A 136 6.39 -5.72 0.25
C ALA A 136 4.98 -5.70 -0.35
N VAL A 137 4.84 -6.09 -1.62
CA VAL A 137 3.54 -6.23 -2.29
C VAL A 137 2.72 -7.34 -1.63
N GLY A 138 3.33 -8.51 -1.38
CA GLY A 138 2.70 -9.63 -0.69
C GLY A 138 2.13 -9.23 0.67
N ARG A 139 2.90 -8.49 1.47
CA ARG A 139 2.43 -7.96 2.76
C ARG A 139 1.17 -7.09 2.63
N ALA A 140 1.13 -6.21 1.64
CA ALA A 140 -0.04 -5.37 1.43
C ALA A 140 -1.25 -6.19 0.94
N LEU A 141 -1.02 -7.21 0.12
CA LEU A 141 -2.07 -8.13 -0.37
C LEU A 141 -2.63 -9.02 0.74
N MET A 142 -1.90 -9.27 1.83
CA MET A 142 -2.39 -10.06 2.97
C MET A 142 -3.68 -9.50 3.61
N THR A 143 -3.95 -8.20 3.44
CA THR A 143 -5.21 -7.58 3.89
C THR A 143 -6.38 -7.80 2.92
N ASN A 144 -6.14 -8.45 1.77
CA ASN A 144 -7.09 -8.65 0.67
C ASN A 144 -7.74 -7.33 0.20
N PRO A 145 -6.94 -6.34 -0.23
CA PRO A 145 -7.43 -5.01 -0.52
C PRO A 145 -8.25 -4.95 -1.83
N LYS A 146 -9.28 -4.09 -1.85
CA LYS A 146 -10.02 -3.73 -3.07
C LYS A 146 -9.25 -2.73 -3.95
N LEU A 147 -8.40 -1.92 -3.35
CA LEU A 147 -7.49 -0.96 -4.01
C LEU A 147 -6.08 -1.13 -3.45
N LEU A 148 -5.12 -1.39 -4.33
CA LEU A 148 -3.70 -1.44 -3.99
C LEU A 148 -2.96 -0.25 -4.62
N MET A 149 -2.24 0.50 -3.81
CA MET A 149 -1.36 1.59 -4.24
C MET A 149 0.11 1.19 -4.05
N LEU A 150 0.93 1.32 -5.11
CA LEU A 150 2.33 0.90 -5.18
C LEU A 150 3.26 2.08 -5.44
#